data_0f1c7b1014d7928a771827fb5d653460
#
_entry.id   0f1c7b1014d7928a771827fb5d653460
#
_cell.length_a   1.000
_cell.length_b   1.000
_cell.length_c   1.000
_cell.angle_alpha   90.00
_cell.angle_beta   90.00
_cell.angle_gamma   90.00
#
_symmetry.space_group_name_H-M   'P 1'
#
loop_
_entity.id
_entity.type
_entity.pdbx_description
1 polymer ?
#
loop_
_entity_poly.entity_id
_entity_poly.type
_entity_poly.pdbx_seq_one_letter_code
_entity_poly.pdbx_strand_id
1 'polypeptide(L)'
;MKIAFICTEMLTVPPIRGGAIQILINGVTPHIGSRHDLTIFCITDPDLPNREVVDGVKYIRIPREDYVNDVAKELSKQRAGNQKYDVIHVFNRPKNVPAYKAAMPNARFVVSCHNEMFREGKITPEVGRSVIKMVHKIMSISNYIGQTIISRFPSAKGKVKTVYSGINLQHYKPIWTPEAQDLRKELRQKYGVDNKKVILFVGRLSKTKGPDVLIKAVEQVSKTQKDAVLVIIGSKWFHNEQLDEYGASLRQLAKSLGDRVIFTGFVPPSEIPVHYLLGDIFVCSSQWQEPLARVHFEAMGAGLPIITTNRGGNAEIIKPNANGIVIEDYSNPGAFVKAITFLLSNPAEALRLGKAGRAVVESNFGFEHAAKRLENLYAPDKSK
;
A
#
# COMPACT_ATOMS: atom_id res chain seq x y z
N MET A 1 -4.73 -6.28 -26.16
CA MET A 1 -3.27 -6.47 -26.07
C MET A 1 -2.98 -7.74 -25.29
N LYS A 2 -1.83 -8.37 -25.59
CA LYS A 2 -1.28 -9.42 -24.73
C LYS A 2 -0.32 -8.81 -23.72
N ILE A 3 -0.60 -8.94 -22.45
CA ILE A 3 0.12 -8.28 -21.35
C ILE A 3 0.70 -9.32 -20.41
N ALA A 4 1.97 -9.18 -20.05
CA ALA A 4 2.59 -9.96 -18.99
C ALA A 4 2.88 -9.07 -17.77
N PHE A 5 2.43 -9.49 -16.60
CA PHE A 5 2.86 -8.94 -15.31
C PHE A 5 3.94 -9.85 -14.74
N ILE A 6 5.10 -9.29 -14.41
CA ILE A 6 6.18 -10.02 -13.74
C ILE A 6 6.32 -9.46 -12.33
N CYS A 7 5.85 -10.25 -11.36
CA CYS A 7 5.85 -9.90 -9.94
C CYS A 7 7.26 -9.98 -9.34
N THR A 8 7.38 -9.53 -8.10
CA THR A 8 8.63 -9.71 -7.33
C THR A 8 8.77 -11.16 -6.89
N GLU A 9 9.99 -11.59 -6.66
CA GLU A 9 10.37 -12.91 -6.13
C GLU A 9 10.12 -13.07 -4.62
N MET A 10 9.20 -12.30 -4.05
CA MET A 10 8.98 -12.26 -2.60
C MET A 10 7.67 -12.92 -2.16
N LEU A 11 6.59 -12.67 -2.89
CA LEU A 11 5.24 -13.12 -2.53
C LEU A 11 4.46 -13.45 -3.79
N THR A 12 3.50 -14.37 -3.66
CA THR A 12 2.65 -14.85 -4.75
C THR A 12 1.45 -13.94 -5.03
N VAL A 13 0.77 -14.19 -6.16
CA VAL A 13 -0.56 -13.65 -6.52
C VAL A 13 -1.50 -14.82 -6.77
N PRO A 14 -2.71 -14.83 -6.16
CA PRO A 14 -3.32 -13.83 -5.28
C PRO A 14 -2.54 -13.63 -3.97
N PRO A 15 -2.77 -12.51 -3.25
CA PRO A 15 -1.97 -12.12 -2.08
C PRO A 15 -2.36 -12.86 -0.79
N ILE A 16 -2.38 -14.19 -0.82
CA ILE A 16 -2.73 -15.04 0.33
C ILE A 16 -1.75 -14.86 1.50
N ARG A 17 -0.52 -14.39 1.23
CA ARG A 17 0.49 -14.01 2.23
C ARG A 17 0.58 -12.49 2.41
N GLY A 18 -0.35 -11.70 1.82
CA GLY A 18 -0.32 -10.24 1.85
C GLY A 18 0.66 -9.63 0.82
N GLY A 19 1.12 -8.41 1.10
CA GLY A 19 2.04 -7.66 0.25
C GLY A 19 1.35 -6.58 -0.59
N ALA A 20 1.79 -5.32 -0.42
CA ALA A 20 1.15 -4.16 -1.06
C ALA A 20 1.17 -4.21 -2.60
N ILE A 21 2.23 -4.76 -3.19
CA ILE A 21 2.37 -4.93 -4.64
C ILE A 21 1.41 -6.02 -5.13
N GLN A 22 1.36 -7.15 -4.44
CA GLN A 22 0.48 -8.27 -4.78
C GLN A 22 -1.00 -7.89 -4.63
N ILE A 23 -1.34 -7.11 -3.62
CA ILE A 23 -2.70 -6.56 -3.45
C ILE A 23 -3.07 -5.63 -4.62
N LEU A 24 -2.15 -4.76 -5.06
CA LEU A 24 -2.40 -3.92 -6.24
C LEU A 24 -2.59 -4.78 -7.49
N ILE A 25 -1.68 -5.74 -7.75
CA ILE A 25 -1.76 -6.62 -8.92
C ILE A 25 -3.09 -7.36 -8.92
N ASN A 26 -3.43 -8.03 -7.81
CA ASN A 26 -4.68 -8.77 -7.68
C ASN A 26 -5.91 -7.88 -7.88
N GLY A 27 -5.88 -6.67 -7.32
CA GLY A 27 -7.00 -5.73 -7.43
C GLY A 27 -7.23 -5.21 -8.84
N VAL A 28 -6.17 -4.96 -9.63
CA VAL A 28 -6.31 -4.49 -11.03
C VAL A 28 -6.54 -5.63 -12.01
N THR A 29 -6.25 -6.87 -11.63
CA THR A 29 -6.34 -8.06 -12.50
C THR A 29 -7.72 -8.25 -13.13
N PRO A 30 -8.86 -8.20 -12.42
CA PRO A 30 -10.18 -8.34 -13.04
C PRO A 30 -10.46 -7.26 -14.09
N HIS A 31 -10.03 -6.03 -13.83
CA HIS A 31 -10.27 -4.88 -14.71
C HIS A 31 -9.41 -4.93 -15.99
N ILE A 32 -8.16 -5.40 -15.88
CA ILE A 32 -7.25 -5.53 -17.03
C ILE A 32 -7.55 -6.82 -17.78
N GLY A 33 -7.75 -7.95 -17.09
CA GLY A 33 -8.02 -9.25 -17.67
C GLY A 33 -9.33 -9.32 -18.48
N SER A 34 -10.35 -8.54 -18.10
CA SER A 34 -11.59 -8.44 -18.87
C SER A 34 -11.43 -7.78 -20.25
N ARG A 35 -10.35 -7.02 -20.46
CA ARG A 35 -10.11 -6.26 -21.71
C ARG A 35 -8.88 -6.70 -22.48
N HIS A 36 -7.99 -7.51 -21.85
CA HIS A 36 -6.70 -7.90 -22.40
C HIS A 36 -6.38 -9.36 -22.10
N ASP A 37 -5.59 -10.03 -22.93
CA ASP A 37 -5.01 -11.35 -22.64
C ASP A 37 -3.88 -11.16 -21.62
N LEU A 38 -4.17 -11.41 -20.34
CA LEU A 38 -3.27 -11.16 -19.22
C LEU A 38 -2.63 -12.46 -18.72
N THR A 39 -1.30 -12.42 -18.58
CA THR A 39 -0.52 -13.47 -17.92
C THR A 39 0.22 -12.87 -16.72
N ILE A 40 0.15 -13.53 -15.57
CA ILE A 40 0.83 -13.11 -14.33
C ILE A 40 1.91 -14.12 -13.99
N PHE A 41 3.17 -13.68 -13.97
CA PHE A 41 4.31 -14.44 -13.48
C PHE A 41 4.56 -14.07 -12.02
N CYS A 42 4.55 -15.04 -11.12
CA CYS A 42 4.85 -14.85 -9.69
C CYS A 42 5.56 -16.09 -9.13
N ILE A 43 5.92 -16.05 -7.85
CA ILE A 43 6.55 -17.22 -7.21
C ILE A 43 5.55 -18.30 -6.88
N THR A 44 6.03 -19.54 -6.79
CA THR A 44 5.26 -20.69 -6.27
C THR A 44 4.86 -20.46 -4.82
N ASP A 45 3.72 -21.04 -4.44
CA ASP A 45 3.25 -21.12 -3.06
C ASP A 45 2.62 -22.49 -2.84
N PRO A 46 2.83 -23.16 -1.69
CA PRO A 46 2.29 -24.49 -1.42
C PRO A 46 0.77 -24.61 -1.55
N ASP A 47 0.05 -23.51 -1.31
CA ASP A 47 -1.41 -23.49 -1.32
C ASP A 47 -1.99 -23.13 -2.71
N LEU A 48 -1.13 -22.98 -3.75
CA LEU A 48 -1.57 -22.57 -5.08
C LEU A 48 -0.97 -23.45 -6.19
N PRO A 49 -1.73 -23.78 -7.26
CA PRO A 49 -1.20 -24.48 -8.42
C PRO A 49 -0.08 -23.71 -9.11
N ASN A 50 0.93 -24.42 -9.65
CA ASN A 50 2.01 -23.78 -10.40
C ASN A 50 1.54 -23.13 -11.71
N ARG A 51 0.46 -23.65 -12.31
CA ARG A 51 -0.18 -23.07 -13.50
C ARG A 51 -1.68 -23.18 -13.37
N GLU A 52 -2.38 -22.10 -13.65
CA GLU A 52 -3.86 -22.09 -13.69
C GLU A 52 -4.36 -20.95 -14.58
N VAL A 53 -5.65 -21.04 -14.92
CA VAL A 53 -6.40 -19.95 -15.56
C VAL A 53 -7.61 -19.66 -14.68
N VAL A 54 -7.71 -18.44 -14.21
CA VAL A 54 -8.84 -17.96 -13.39
C VAL A 54 -9.43 -16.74 -14.06
N ASP A 55 -10.72 -16.77 -14.37
CA ASP A 55 -11.45 -15.70 -15.07
C ASP A 55 -10.74 -15.21 -16.35
N GLY A 56 -10.16 -16.15 -17.11
CA GLY A 56 -9.43 -15.85 -18.35
C GLY A 56 -7.99 -15.35 -18.16
N VAL A 57 -7.56 -15.10 -16.94
CA VAL A 57 -6.20 -14.68 -16.61
C VAL A 57 -5.31 -15.90 -16.36
N LYS A 58 -4.15 -15.94 -17.00
CA LYS A 58 -3.16 -17.01 -16.85
C LYS A 58 -2.20 -16.70 -15.71
N TYR A 59 -2.03 -17.66 -14.80
CA TYR A 59 -1.04 -17.58 -13.73
C TYR A 59 0.06 -18.61 -14.00
N ILE A 60 1.31 -18.15 -14.00
CA ILE A 60 2.50 -18.99 -14.15
C ILE A 60 3.37 -18.71 -12.92
N ARG A 61 3.40 -19.69 -12.00
CA ARG A 61 4.17 -19.63 -10.77
C ARG A 61 5.48 -20.37 -10.93
N ILE A 62 6.55 -19.70 -10.62
CA ILE A 62 7.94 -20.14 -10.86
C ILE A 62 8.66 -20.17 -9.50
N PRO A 63 9.48 -21.20 -9.24
CA PRO A 63 10.27 -21.29 -8.02
C PRO A 63 11.12 -20.04 -7.79
N ARG A 64 11.35 -19.71 -6.51
CA ARG A 64 12.02 -18.48 -6.11
C ARG A 64 13.52 -18.48 -6.42
N GLU A 65 14.17 -19.63 -6.39
CA GLU A 65 15.63 -19.81 -6.36
C GLU A 65 16.32 -19.16 -7.57
N ASP A 66 15.81 -19.39 -8.76
CA ASP A 66 16.37 -18.79 -10.00
C ASP A 66 15.28 -18.02 -10.78
N TYR A 67 14.38 -17.38 -10.04
CA TYR A 67 13.16 -16.78 -10.56
C TYR A 67 13.38 -15.93 -11.82
N VAL A 68 14.40 -15.07 -11.83
CA VAL A 68 14.67 -14.14 -12.95
C VAL A 68 15.01 -14.89 -14.23
N ASN A 69 15.92 -15.86 -14.14
CA ASN A 69 16.35 -16.65 -15.28
C ASN A 69 15.23 -17.58 -15.76
N ASP A 70 14.46 -18.17 -14.86
CA ASP A 70 13.39 -19.07 -15.23
C ASP A 70 12.19 -18.34 -15.85
N VAL A 71 11.86 -17.12 -15.39
CA VAL A 71 10.90 -16.24 -16.10
C VAL A 71 11.43 -15.88 -17.48
N ALA A 72 12.72 -15.55 -17.64
CA ALA A 72 13.30 -15.24 -18.93
C ALA A 72 13.29 -16.45 -19.87
N LYS A 73 13.59 -17.67 -19.39
CA LYS A 73 13.48 -18.91 -20.15
C LYS A 73 12.05 -19.15 -20.60
N GLU A 74 11.05 -18.99 -19.71
CA GLU A 74 9.63 -19.16 -20.03
C GLU A 74 9.19 -18.15 -21.11
N LEU A 75 9.58 -16.88 -21.00
CA LEU A 75 9.32 -15.85 -22.02
C LEU A 75 9.94 -16.22 -23.37
N SER A 76 11.20 -16.73 -23.38
CA SER A 76 11.88 -17.17 -24.61
C SER A 76 11.18 -18.35 -25.25
N LYS A 77 10.73 -19.33 -24.44
CA LYS A 77 9.95 -20.49 -24.90
C LYS A 77 8.63 -20.06 -25.54
N GLN A 78 7.91 -19.13 -24.89
CA GLN A 78 6.64 -18.59 -25.42
C GLN A 78 6.87 -17.84 -26.74
N ARG A 79 7.95 -17.06 -26.83
CA ARG A 79 8.35 -16.36 -28.08
C ARG A 79 8.61 -17.37 -29.21
N ALA A 80 9.32 -18.44 -28.95
CA ALA A 80 9.59 -19.51 -29.93
C ALA A 80 8.29 -20.21 -30.39
N GLY A 81 7.31 -20.39 -29.49
CA GLY A 81 5.97 -20.87 -29.81
C GLY A 81 5.03 -19.80 -30.39
N ASN A 82 5.58 -18.70 -30.91
CA ASN A 82 4.83 -17.58 -31.52
C ASN A 82 3.86 -16.84 -30.56
N GLN A 83 4.02 -17.02 -29.25
CA GLN A 83 3.30 -16.24 -28.25
C GLN A 83 4.12 -14.99 -27.91
N LYS A 84 3.68 -13.83 -28.39
CA LYS A 84 4.36 -12.55 -28.18
C LYS A 84 3.51 -11.66 -27.27
N TYR A 85 4.16 -11.01 -26.31
CA TYR A 85 3.52 -9.99 -25.51
C TYR A 85 3.67 -8.60 -26.17
N ASP A 86 2.61 -7.82 -26.16
CA ASP A 86 2.66 -6.40 -26.54
C ASP A 86 3.33 -5.57 -25.46
N VAL A 87 3.03 -5.92 -24.20
CA VAL A 87 3.54 -5.21 -23.01
C VAL A 87 4.02 -6.21 -21.97
N ILE A 88 5.18 -5.92 -21.40
CA ILE A 88 5.69 -6.60 -20.20
C ILE A 88 5.86 -5.57 -19.09
N HIS A 89 5.11 -5.73 -18.00
CA HIS A 89 5.18 -4.87 -16.84
C HIS A 89 5.94 -5.56 -15.70
N VAL A 90 7.12 -5.04 -15.38
CA VAL A 90 8.01 -5.57 -14.33
C VAL A 90 7.77 -4.79 -13.04
N PHE A 91 7.35 -5.49 -11.99
CA PHE A 91 7.00 -4.86 -10.70
C PHE A 91 8.21 -4.75 -9.78
N ASN A 92 8.58 -3.53 -9.43
CA ASN A 92 9.56 -3.17 -8.39
C ASN A 92 10.97 -3.82 -8.53
N ARG A 93 11.33 -4.22 -9.77
CA ARG A 93 12.62 -4.87 -10.07
C ARG A 93 13.25 -4.32 -11.35
N PRO A 94 13.67 -3.03 -11.35
CA PRO A 94 14.26 -2.44 -12.55
C PRO A 94 15.51 -3.18 -13.04
N LYS A 95 16.32 -3.74 -12.14
CA LYS A 95 17.51 -4.52 -12.49
C LYS A 95 17.24 -5.76 -13.34
N ASN A 96 16.03 -6.31 -13.29
CA ASN A 96 15.67 -7.54 -13.99
C ASN A 96 15.20 -7.26 -15.44
N VAL A 97 14.90 -6.01 -15.78
CA VAL A 97 14.44 -5.61 -17.12
C VAL A 97 15.36 -6.09 -18.25
N PRO A 98 16.71 -5.98 -18.15
CA PRO A 98 17.60 -6.43 -19.23
C PRO A 98 17.43 -7.92 -19.57
N ALA A 99 17.31 -8.80 -18.58
CA ALA A 99 17.12 -10.23 -18.80
C ALA A 99 15.79 -10.53 -19.54
N TYR A 100 14.72 -9.89 -19.14
CA TYR A 100 13.41 -10.06 -19.79
C TYR A 100 13.35 -9.41 -21.17
N LYS A 101 14.06 -8.28 -21.37
CA LYS A 101 14.16 -7.61 -22.66
C LYS A 101 14.93 -8.45 -23.67
N ALA A 102 15.97 -9.16 -23.25
CA ALA A 102 16.68 -10.11 -24.09
C ALA A 102 15.77 -11.30 -24.51
N ALA A 103 14.96 -11.80 -23.58
CA ALA A 103 14.00 -12.89 -23.83
C ALA A 103 12.86 -12.48 -24.77
N MET A 104 12.34 -11.25 -24.66
CA MET A 104 11.19 -10.75 -25.46
C MET A 104 11.49 -9.34 -26.02
N PRO A 105 12.39 -9.20 -27.01
CA PRO A 105 12.96 -7.92 -27.44
C PRO A 105 11.94 -6.94 -28.02
N ASN A 106 10.87 -7.42 -28.61
CA ASN A 106 9.88 -6.58 -29.31
C ASN A 106 8.75 -6.07 -28.42
N ALA A 107 8.62 -6.56 -27.18
CA ALA A 107 7.64 -6.07 -26.25
C ALA A 107 7.97 -4.64 -25.75
N ARG A 108 6.94 -3.85 -25.48
CA ARG A 108 7.09 -2.61 -24.71
C ARG A 108 7.23 -2.96 -23.23
N PHE A 109 8.29 -2.47 -22.62
CA PHE A 109 8.55 -2.69 -21.21
C PHE A 109 8.08 -1.50 -20.38
N VAL A 110 7.32 -1.79 -19.32
CA VAL A 110 6.98 -0.86 -18.25
C VAL A 110 7.60 -1.40 -16.97
N VAL A 111 8.20 -0.54 -16.16
CA VAL A 111 8.67 -0.91 -14.83
C VAL A 111 7.96 -0.07 -13.79
N SER A 112 7.38 -0.70 -12.77
CA SER A 112 6.79 0.01 -11.64
C SER A 112 7.75 0.09 -10.45
N CYS A 113 7.75 1.22 -9.78
CA CYS A 113 8.54 1.51 -8.58
C CYS A 113 7.59 1.82 -7.42
N HIS A 114 7.52 0.86 -6.49
CA HIS A 114 6.73 0.97 -5.26
C HIS A 114 7.59 1.39 -4.06
N ASN A 115 8.90 1.52 -4.28
CA ASN A 115 9.91 2.01 -3.35
C ASN A 115 11.00 2.72 -4.16
N GLU A 116 11.98 3.30 -3.47
CA GLU A 116 13.14 3.95 -4.09
C GLU A 116 14.10 2.95 -4.76
N MET A 117 13.62 2.24 -5.80
CA MET A 117 14.38 1.19 -6.48
C MET A 117 15.50 1.73 -7.36
N PHE A 118 15.47 3.01 -7.69
CA PHE A 118 16.53 3.70 -8.43
C PHE A 118 17.52 4.45 -7.54
N ARG A 119 17.41 4.33 -6.19
CA ARG A 119 18.36 4.97 -5.27
C ARG A 119 19.73 4.34 -5.29
N GLU A 120 20.71 5.05 -4.77
CA GLU A 120 22.05 4.54 -4.49
C GLU A 120 22.01 3.30 -3.61
N GLY A 121 22.92 2.36 -3.84
CA GLY A 121 22.93 1.04 -3.18
C GLY A 121 21.88 0.04 -3.70
N LYS A 122 20.86 0.50 -4.45
CA LYS A 122 19.89 -0.39 -5.11
C LYS A 122 20.21 -0.62 -6.59
N ILE A 123 20.65 0.40 -7.30
CA ILE A 123 21.01 0.33 -8.73
C ILE A 123 22.21 1.24 -9.02
N THR A 124 23.18 0.75 -9.83
CA THR A 124 24.29 1.60 -10.25
C THR A 124 23.84 2.60 -11.31
N PRO A 125 24.57 3.73 -11.50
CA PRO A 125 24.22 4.71 -12.52
C PRO A 125 24.15 4.14 -13.94
N GLU A 126 25.06 3.20 -14.29
CA GLU A 126 25.14 2.56 -15.60
C GLU A 126 23.91 1.70 -15.86
N VAL A 127 23.56 0.81 -14.91
CA VAL A 127 22.39 -0.07 -15.00
C VAL A 127 21.13 0.77 -15.00
N GLY A 128 21.04 1.82 -14.17
CA GLY A 128 19.88 2.72 -14.14
C GLY A 128 19.65 3.39 -15.50
N ARG A 129 20.68 3.98 -16.10
CA ARG A 129 20.60 4.58 -17.45
C ARG A 129 20.22 3.56 -18.51
N SER A 130 20.77 2.34 -18.46
CA SER A 130 20.44 1.26 -19.38
C SER A 130 18.97 0.87 -19.29
N VAL A 131 18.45 0.64 -18.08
CA VAL A 131 17.03 0.32 -17.86
C VAL A 131 16.13 1.43 -18.37
N ILE A 132 16.44 2.72 -18.08
CA ILE A 132 15.65 3.86 -18.55
C ILE A 132 15.58 3.91 -20.08
N LYS A 133 16.67 3.56 -20.79
CA LYS A 133 16.67 3.45 -22.25
C LYS A 133 15.74 2.34 -22.74
N MET A 134 15.75 1.18 -22.08
CA MET A 134 15.02 -0.03 -22.49
C MET A 134 13.50 0.06 -22.26
N VAL A 135 13.06 0.82 -21.24
CA VAL A 135 11.64 0.88 -20.89
C VAL A 135 10.90 1.97 -21.65
N HIS A 136 9.64 1.68 -21.99
CA HIS A 136 8.70 2.63 -22.57
C HIS A 136 8.27 3.67 -21.52
N LYS A 137 7.80 3.21 -20.36
CA LYS A 137 7.38 4.05 -19.22
C LYS A 137 7.90 3.50 -17.90
N ILE A 138 7.99 4.38 -16.92
CA ILE A 138 8.28 4.07 -15.53
C ILE A 138 7.07 4.51 -14.70
N MET A 139 6.38 3.56 -14.10
CA MET A 139 5.32 3.84 -13.13
C MET A 139 5.95 4.14 -11.77
N SER A 140 5.59 5.23 -11.14
CA SER A 140 5.86 5.51 -9.72
C SER A 140 4.58 5.44 -8.91
N ILE A 141 4.65 4.84 -7.71
CA ILE A 141 3.46 4.71 -6.84
C ILE A 141 3.01 6.06 -6.27
N SER A 142 3.86 7.06 -6.29
CA SER A 142 3.64 8.43 -5.82
C SER A 142 4.51 9.42 -6.58
N ASN A 143 4.17 10.70 -6.53
CA ASN A 143 5.02 11.77 -7.08
C ASN A 143 6.36 11.81 -6.35
N TYR A 144 6.38 11.56 -5.04
CA TYR A 144 7.61 11.44 -4.26
C TYR A 144 8.56 10.41 -4.89
N ILE A 145 8.11 9.17 -5.12
CA ILE A 145 8.94 8.14 -5.77
C ILE A 145 9.34 8.57 -7.19
N GLY A 146 8.43 9.20 -7.93
CA GLY A 146 8.75 9.73 -9.27
C GLY A 146 9.88 10.76 -9.23
N GLN A 147 9.85 11.68 -8.27
CA GLN A 147 10.88 12.72 -8.10
C GLN A 147 12.23 12.12 -7.69
N THR A 148 12.27 11.10 -6.81
CA THR A 148 13.54 10.42 -6.47
C THR A 148 14.22 9.82 -7.70
N ILE A 149 13.45 9.28 -8.65
CA ILE A 149 13.97 8.75 -9.91
C ILE A 149 14.49 9.87 -10.80
N ILE A 150 13.70 10.92 -11.02
CA ILE A 150 14.02 12.03 -11.92
C ILE A 150 15.24 12.82 -11.40
N SER A 151 15.33 13.06 -10.09
CA SER A 151 16.44 13.78 -9.47
C SER A 151 17.77 13.06 -9.70
N ARG A 152 17.78 11.72 -9.65
CA ARG A 152 19.00 10.93 -9.90
C ARG A 152 19.24 10.69 -11.38
N PHE A 153 18.19 10.56 -12.18
CA PHE A 153 18.23 10.28 -13.62
C PHE A 153 17.33 11.24 -14.38
N PRO A 154 17.79 12.47 -14.68
CA PRO A 154 16.96 13.48 -15.36
C PRO A 154 16.38 13.03 -16.71
N SER A 155 17.07 12.12 -17.40
CA SER A 155 16.59 11.50 -18.66
C SER A 155 15.30 10.69 -18.52
N ALA A 156 14.90 10.33 -17.29
CA ALA A 156 13.66 9.61 -17.01
C ALA A 156 12.42 10.51 -17.00
N LYS A 157 12.56 11.86 -16.96
CA LYS A 157 11.45 12.82 -16.75
C LYS A 157 10.26 12.58 -17.69
N GLY A 158 10.51 12.34 -18.98
CA GLY A 158 9.43 12.09 -19.96
C GLY A 158 8.77 10.71 -19.85
N LYS A 159 9.42 9.76 -19.16
CA LYS A 159 8.96 8.37 -19.01
C LYS A 159 8.26 8.11 -17.68
N VAL A 160 8.58 8.86 -16.62
CA VAL A 160 7.99 8.67 -15.28
C VAL A 160 6.56 9.17 -15.27
N LYS A 161 5.64 8.31 -14.79
CA LYS A 161 4.22 8.61 -14.59
C LYS A 161 3.75 8.08 -13.25
N THR A 162 3.05 8.89 -12.48
CA THR A 162 2.49 8.49 -11.19
C THR A 162 1.19 7.74 -11.40
N VAL A 163 1.11 6.55 -10.79
CA VAL A 163 -0.12 5.74 -10.67
C VAL A 163 -0.28 5.35 -9.23
N TYR A 164 -1.17 6.04 -8.54
CA TYR A 164 -1.53 5.71 -7.16
C TYR A 164 -2.18 4.33 -7.07
N SER A 165 -2.01 3.67 -5.93
CA SER A 165 -2.65 2.39 -5.63
C SER A 165 -4.18 2.53 -5.62
N GLY A 166 -4.83 1.38 -5.56
CA GLY A 166 -6.28 1.29 -5.42
C GLY A 166 -6.69 0.50 -4.18
N ILE A 167 -7.99 0.50 -3.93
CA ILE A 167 -8.67 -0.23 -2.88
C ILE A 167 -9.95 -0.88 -3.43
N ASN A 168 -10.34 -2.03 -2.88
CA ASN A 168 -11.68 -2.57 -3.07
C ASN A 168 -12.63 -1.98 -2.03
N LEU A 169 -13.41 -0.99 -2.45
CA LEU A 169 -14.34 -0.28 -1.57
C LEU A 169 -15.47 -1.16 -1.02
N GLN A 170 -15.80 -2.27 -1.66
CA GLN A 170 -16.82 -3.21 -1.17
C GLN A 170 -16.45 -3.84 0.16
N HIS A 171 -15.14 -3.94 0.46
CA HIS A 171 -14.66 -4.49 1.71
C HIS A 171 -14.72 -3.47 2.87
N TYR A 172 -14.83 -2.16 2.59
CA TYR A 172 -14.76 -1.08 3.57
C TYR A 172 -16.09 -0.36 3.68
N LYS A 173 -16.81 -0.61 4.75
CA LYS A 173 -18.07 0.08 5.05
C LYS A 173 -17.78 1.39 5.77
N PRO A 174 -18.36 2.53 5.34
CA PRO A 174 -18.23 3.78 6.08
C PRO A 174 -18.83 3.67 7.47
N ILE A 175 -18.13 4.18 8.48
CA ILE A 175 -18.52 4.06 9.90
C ILE A 175 -19.92 4.60 10.24
N TRP A 176 -20.53 5.42 9.38
CA TRP A 176 -21.86 6.00 9.57
C TRP A 176 -23.00 5.19 8.95
N THR A 177 -22.71 4.08 8.25
CA THR A 177 -23.78 3.24 7.69
C THR A 177 -24.37 2.33 8.75
N PRO A 178 -25.68 1.98 8.67
CA PRO A 178 -26.32 1.10 9.65
C PRO A 178 -25.58 -0.23 9.83
N GLU A 179 -25.23 -0.89 8.72
CA GLU A 179 -24.50 -2.17 8.75
C GLU A 179 -23.11 -2.06 9.39
N ALA A 180 -22.43 -0.92 9.20
CA ALA A 180 -21.15 -0.67 9.85
C ALA A 180 -21.32 -0.45 11.36
N GLN A 181 -22.40 0.18 11.79
CA GLN A 181 -22.69 0.45 13.21
C GLN A 181 -22.92 -0.84 14.01
N ASP A 182 -23.62 -1.82 13.43
CA ASP A 182 -23.85 -3.12 14.09
C ASP A 182 -22.51 -3.87 14.27
N LEU A 183 -21.73 -4.02 13.19
CA LEU A 183 -20.40 -4.64 13.24
C LEU A 183 -19.45 -3.88 14.18
N ARG A 184 -19.50 -2.55 14.17
CA ARG A 184 -18.73 -1.69 15.05
C ARG A 184 -19.04 -1.96 16.52
N LYS A 185 -20.32 -2.06 16.87
CA LYS A 185 -20.76 -2.34 18.23
C LYS A 185 -20.20 -3.68 18.74
N GLU A 186 -20.39 -4.76 17.97
CA GLU A 186 -19.86 -6.08 18.30
C GLU A 186 -18.34 -6.07 18.48
N LEU A 187 -17.62 -5.44 17.53
CA LEU A 187 -16.18 -5.41 17.54
C LEU A 187 -15.64 -4.58 18.71
N ARG A 188 -16.28 -3.45 19.03
CA ARG A 188 -15.90 -2.60 20.17
C ARG A 188 -16.15 -3.29 21.51
N GLN A 189 -17.23 -4.07 21.64
CA GLN A 189 -17.46 -4.94 22.80
C GLN A 189 -16.35 -5.98 22.95
N LYS A 190 -15.99 -6.67 21.86
CA LYS A 190 -14.90 -7.65 21.86
C LYS A 190 -13.59 -7.08 22.41
N TYR A 191 -13.28 -5.82 22.11
CA TYR A 191 -12.06 -5.15 22.56
C TYR A 191 -12.24 -4.29 23.84
N GLY A 192 -13.43 -4.24 24.43
CA GLY A 192 -13.70 -3.47 25.66
C GLY A 192 -13.62 -1.95 25.47
N VAL A 193 -13.99 -1.46 24.28
CA VAL A 193 -13.88 -0.02 23.91
C VAL A 193 -15.22 0.62 23.53
N ASP A 194 -16.35 0.06 23.98
CA ASP A 194 -17.72 0.48 23.62
C ASP A 194 -17.96 1.98 23.83
N ASN A 195 -17.59 2.47 25.00
CA ASN A 195 -17.82 3.86 25.43
C ASN A 195 -16.54 4.69 25.41
N LYS A 196 -15.58 4.32 24.54
CA LYS A 196 -14.30 5.01 24.43
C LYS A 196 -14.20 5.81 23.13
N LYS A 197 -13.33 6.81 23.10
CA LYS A 197 -12.88 7.48 21.88
C LYS A 197 -11.64 6.76 21.37
N VAL A 198 -11.76 6.05 20.25
CA VAL A 198 -10.70 5.18 19.75
C VAL A 198 -9.82 5.90 18.74
N ILE A 199 -8.56 6.04 19.10
CA ILE A 199 -7.47 6.43 18.21
C ILE A 199 -6.95 5.13 17.60
N LEU A 200 -7.08 4.97 16.28
CA LEU A 200 -6.70 3.74 15.58
C LEU A 200 -5.36 3.90 14.88
N PHE A 201 -4.46 2.95 15.11
CA PHE A 201 -3.24 2.74 14.34
C PHE A 201 -3.28 1.37 13.67
N VAL A 202 -2.94 1.30 12.37
CA VAL A 202 -2.82 0.05 11.63
C VAL A 202 -1.46 0.00 10.93
N GLY A 203 -0.67 -1.01 11.20
CA GLY A 203 0.64 -1.14 10.57
C GLY A 203 1.62 -2.05 11.31
N ARG A 204 2.77 -2.29 10.67
CA ARG A 204 3.86 -3.04 11.31
C ARG A 204 4.40 -2.29 12.52
N LEU A 205 4.69 -3.02 13.58
CA LEU A 205 5.37 -2.46 14.76
C LEU A 205 6.85 -2.27 14.45
N SER A 206 7.20 -1.10 13.96
CA SER A 206 8.57 -0.72 13.63
C SER A 206 8.81 0.76 13.88
N LYS A 207 10.05 1.15 14.16
CA LYS A 207 10.45 2.56 14.35
C LYS A 207 10.04 3.43 13.15
N THR A 208 10.09 2.89 11.94
CA THR A 208 9.69 3.62 10.72
C THR A 208 8.20 3.98 10.69
N LYS A 209 7.34 3.24 11.40
CA LYS A 209 5.90 3.52 11.48
C LYS A 209 5.52 4.38 12.68
N GLY A 210 6.41 4.57 13.65
CA GLY A 210 6.30 5.52 14.75
C GLY A 210 5.18 5.25 15.76
N PRO A 211 4.81 4.01 16.10
CA PRO A 211 3.82 3.75 17.15
C PRO A 211 4.28 4.26 18.51
N ASP A 212 5.57 4.33 18.77
CA ASP A 212 6.16 4.91 20.00
C ASP A 212 5.87 6.40 20.13
N VAL A 213 5.94 7.17 19.05
CA VAL A 213 5.57 8.61 19.05
C VAL A 213 4.08 8.76 19.36
N LEU A 214 3.25 7.88 18.80
CA LEU A 214 1.80 7.91 19.02
C LEU A 214 1.44 7.51 20.47
N ILE A 215 2.09 6.51 21.06
CA ILE A 215 1.87 6.12 22.48
C ILE A 215 2.19 7.31 23.39
N LYS A 216 3.33 8.02 23.17
CA LYS A 216 3.70 9.23 23.93
C LYS A 216 2.68 10.36 23.75
N ALA A 217 2.11 10.49 22.55
CA ALA A 217 1.05 11.48 22.32
C ALA A 217 -0.22 11.12 23.08
N VAL A 218 -0.64 9.86 23.08
CA VAL A 218 -1.84 9.39 23.78
C VAL A 218 -1.69 9.51 25.29
N GLU A 219 -0.50 9.35 25.86
CA GLU A 219 -0.23 9.64 27.27
C GLU A 219 -0.61 11.08 27.63
N GLN A 220 -0.29 12.03 26.76
CA GLN A 220 -0.64 13.44 26.99
C GLN A 220 -2.13 13.69 26.72
N VAL A 221 -2.69 13.13 25.63
CA VAL A 221 -4.13 13.24 25.29
C VAL A 221 -4.99 12.73 26.43
N SER A 222 -4.62 11.64 27.08
CA SER A 222 -5.37 11.02 28.18
C SER A 222 -5.52 11.91 29.44
N LYS A 223 -4.70 12.96 29.56
CA LYS A 223 -4.82 13.92 30.65
C LYS A 223 -6.08 14.78 30.53
N THR A 224 -6.52 15.10 29.31
CA THR A 224 -7.70 15.92 29.02
C THR A 224 -8.86 15.12 28.44
N GLN A 225 -8.60 14.06 27.67
CA GLN A 225 -9.59 13.16 27.09
C GLN A 225 -9.55 11.83 27.85
N LYS A 226 -10.29 11.76 28.97
CA LYS A 226 -10.25 10.61 29.89
C LYS A 226 -10.77 9.30 29.29
N ASP A 227 -11.60 9.40 28.28
CA ASP A 227 -12.22 8.30 27.51
C ASP A 227 -11.43 7.90 26.26
N ALA A 228 -10.32 8.59 25.97
CA ALA A 228 -9.46 8.27 24.82
C ALA A 228 -8.66 6.98 25.05
N VAL A 229 -8.65 6.09 24.05
CA VAL A 229 -7.85 4.88 24.00
C VAL A 229 -7.17 4.74 22.65
N LEU A 230 -5.99 4.14 22.63
CA LEU A 230 -5.24 3.80 21.41
C LEU A 230 -5.40 2.31 21.13
N VAL A 231 -5.91 1.97 19.97
CA VAL A 231 -5.92 0.59 19.46
C VAL A 231 -4.86 0.46 18.38
N ILE A 232 -3.90 -0.43 18.61
CA ILE A 232 -2.78 -0.72 17.71
C ILE A 232 -3.01 -2.08 17.06
N ILE A 233 -3.30 -2.07 15.75
CA ILE A 233 -3.49 -3.28 14.95
C ILE A 233 -2.22 -3.58 14.19
N GLY A 234 -1.66 -4.76 14.41
CA GLY A 234 -0.52 -5.26 13.69
C GLY A 234 0.55 -5.91 14.56
N SER A 235 1.50 -6.54 13.86
CA SER A 235 2.68 -7.20 14.44
C SER A 235 3.94 -6.79 13.67
N LYS A 236 5.10 -7.34 14.04
CA LYS A 236 6.35 -7.07 13.29
C LYS A 236 6.34 -7.71 11.90
N TRP A 237 5.90 -8.96 11.82
CA TRP A 237 5.88 -9.77 10.60
C TRP A 237 4.56 -10.52 10.47
N PHE A 238 4.19 -10.87 9.23
CA PHE A 238 3.07 -11.76 8.96
C PHE A 238 3.29 -13.11 9.67
N HIS A 239 2.28 -13.58 10.41
CA HIS A 239 2.25 -14.87 11.12
C HIS A 239 3.27 -15.06 12.26
N ASN A 240 3.91 -14.00 12.78
CA ASN A 240 4.81 -14.14 13.92
C ASN A 240 4.33 -13.28 15.10
N GLU A 241 3.88 -13.94 16.15
CA GLU A 241 3.47 -13.30 17.41
C GLU A 241 4.63 -13.01 18.36
N GLN A 242 5.84 -13.49 18.04
CA GLN A 242 7.01 -13.24 18.87
C GLN A 242 7.32 -11.74 18.89
N LEU A 243 7.33 -11.19 20.08
CA LEU A 243 7.76 -9.82 20.34
C LEU A 243 9.26 -9.73 20.12
N ASP A 244 9.66 -8.88 19.19
CA ASP A 244 11.04 -8.45 19.13
C ASP A 244 11.33 -7.40 20.21
N GLU A 245 12.59 -7.00 20.33
CA GLU A 245 13.05 -5.98 21.26
C GLU A 245 12.24 -4.66 21.14
N TYR A 246 11.92 -4.23 19.91
CA TYR A 246 11.13 -3.03 19.69
C TYR A 246 9.66 -3.22 20.12
N GLY A 247 9.04 -4.33 19.79
CA GLY A 247 7.69 -4.67 20.25
C GLY A 247 7.60 -4.74 21.77
N ALA A 248 8.61 -5.31 22.43
CA ALA A 248 8.71 -5.31 23.88
C ALA A 248 8.85 -3.89 24.46
N SER A 249 9.68 -3.04 23.84
CA SER A 249 9.83 -1.63 24.24
C SER A 249 8.54 -0.83 24.12
N LEU A 250 7.71 -1.08 23.10
CA LEU A 250 6.40 -0.45 22.95
C LEU A 250 5.43 -0.84 24.07
N ARG A 251 5.41 -2.12 24.46
CA ARG A 251 4.59 -2.59 25.59
C ARG A 251 5.05 -1.99 26.91
N GLN A 252 6.36 -1.88 27.10
CA GLN A 252 6.93 -1.21 28.28
C GLN A 252 6.57 0.28 28.32
N LEU A 253 6.63 0.96 27.16
CA LEU A 253 6.22 2.38 27.03
C LEU A 253 4.73 2.57 27.36
N ALA A 254 3.88 1.62 26.94
CA ALA A 254 2.44 1.67 27.17
C ALA A 254 2.03 1.26 28.60
N LYS A 255 2.95 0.70 29.41
CA LYS A 255 2.63 0.11 30.72
C LYS A 255 1.94 1.09 31.69
N SER A 256 2.38 2.34 31.71
CA SER A 256 1.78 3.39 32.56
C SER A 256 0.37 3.81 32.11
N LEU A 257 0.00 3.49 30.87
CA LEU A 257 -1.32 3.81 30.29
C LEU A 257 -2.37 2.71 30.54
N GLY A 258 -1.93 1.52 30.98
CA GLY A 258 -2.83 0.39 31.26
C GLY A 258 -3.76 0.10 30.07
N ASP A 259 -5.07 -0.02 30.34
CA ASP A 259 -6.09 -0.35 29.36
C ASP A 259 -6.34 0.75 28.29
N ARG A 260 -5.61 1.86 28.35
CA ARG A 260 -5.70 2.92 27.34
C ARG A 260 -4.90 2.61 26.07
N VAL A 261 -4.08 1.58 26.05
CA VAL A 261 -3.35 1.12 24.87
C VAL A 261 -3.60 -0.37 24.69
N ILE A 262 -4.29 -0.69 23.62
CA ILE A 262 -4.67 -2.06 23.28
C ILE A 262 -3.87 -2.50 22.06
N PHE A 263 -3.13 -3.58 22.20
CA PHE A 263 -2.42 -4.24 21.10
C PHE A 263 -3.24 -5.46 20.67
N THR A 264 -3.78 -5.44 19.47
CA THR A 264 -4.56 -6.59 18.97
C THR A 264 -3.71 -7.78 18.56
N GLY A 265 -2.40 -7.55 18.33
CA GLY A 265 -1.55 -8.53 17.69
C GLY A 265 -1.78 -8.61 16.18
N PHE A 266 -1.45 -9.76 15.59
CA PHE A 266 -1.70 -10.03 14.18
C PHE A 266 -3.21 -10.18 13.93
N VAL A 267 -3.69 -9.45 12.94
CA VAL A 267 -5.06 -9.59 12.40
C VAL A 267 -4.92 -10.06 10.95
N PRO A 268 -5.64 -11.13 10.55
CA PRO A 268 -5.61 -11.62 9.17
C PRO A 268 -5.98 -10.51 8.17
N PRO A 269 -5.35 -10.45 6.99
CA PRO A 269 -5.63 -9.42 5.98
C PRO A 269 -7.11 -9.34 5.58
N SER A 270 -7.84 -10.45 5.59
CA SER A 270 -9.28 -10.52 5.31
C SER A 270 -10.14 -9.83 6.37
N GLU A 271 -9.65 -9.72 7.60
CA GLU A 271 -10.38 -9.11 8.73
C GLU A 271 -10.00 -7.63 8.93
N ILE A 272 -8.89 -7.17 8.35
CA ILE A 272 -8.43 -5.77 8.49
C ILE A 272 -9.52 -4.76 8.12
N PRO A 273 -10.30 -4.92 7.03
CA PRO A 273 -11.34 -3.96 6.67
C PRO A 273 -12.36 -3.72 7.78
N VAL A 274 -12.80 -4.77 8.46
CA VAL A 274 -13.77 -4.67 9.57
C VAL A 274 -13.12 -4.01 10.79
N HIS A 275 -11.84 -4.25 11.04
CA HIS A 275 -11.15 -3.67 12.19
C HIS A 275 -10.96 -2.14 12.09
N TYR A 276 -11.06 -1.53 10.90
CA TYR A 276 -11.12 -0.07 10.79
C TYR A 276 -12.37 0.52 11.48
N LEU A 277 -13.42 -0.27 11.62
CA LEU A 277 -14.64 0.15 12.35
C LEU A 277 -14.43 0.38 13.85
N LEU A 278 -13.32 -0.07 14.44
CA LEU A 278 -12.95 0.27 15.81
C LEU A 278 -12.73 1.77 16.01
N GLY A 279 -12.11 2.44 15.02
CA GLY A 279 -11.63 3.80 15.14
C GLY A 279 -12.72 4.88 15.16
N ASP A 280 -12.49 5.95 15.88
CA ASP A 280 -13.14 7.25 15.72
C ASP A 280 -12.27 8.18 14.88
N ILE A 281 -10.95 8.05 15.02
CA ILE A 281 -9.93 8.70 14.19
C ILE A 281 -8.86 7.68 13.81
N PHE A 282 -8.24 7.87 12.67
CA PHE A 282 -7.10 7.07 12.22
C PHE A 282 -5.82 7.89 12.22
N VAL A 283 -4.71 7.33 12.73
CA VAL A 283 -3.41 8.01 12.79
C VAL A 283 -2.32 7.17 12.11
N CYS A 284 -1.70 7.77 11.10
CA CYS A 284 -0.49 7.25 10.46
C CYS A 284 0.71 8.08 10.92
N SER A 285 1.44 7.57 11.91
CA SER A 285 2.58 8.27 12.55
C SER A 285 3.93 7.96 11.89
N SER A 286 3.96 7.64 10.60
CA SER A 286 5.19 7.25 9.88
C SER A 286 6.32 8.26 10.05
N GLN A 287 7.51 7.73 10.42
CA GLN A 287 8.71 8.52 10.69
C GLN A 287 9.68 8.58 9.50
N TRP A 288 9.56 7.68 8.54
CA TRP A 288 10.41 7.60 7.36
C TRP A 288 9.73 8.17 6.11
N GLN A 289 10.52 8.37 5.05
CA GLN A 289 9.98 8.76 3.74
C GLN A 289 9.15 7.63 3.14
N GLU A 290 7.86 7.63 3.44
CA GLU A 290 6.93 6.60 3.00
C GLU A 290 6.68 6.71 1.49
N PRO A 291 6.83 5.64 0.71
CA PRO A 291 6.48 5.70 -0.72
C PRO A 291 5.04 6.12 -0.97
N LEU A 292 4.11 5.45 -0.31
CA LEU A 292 2.68 5.77 -0.19
C LEU A 292 2.03 4.72 0.73
N ALA A 293 1.52 5.12 1.86
CA ALA A 293 0.94 4.19 2.82
C ALA A 293 -0.47 3.76 2.37
N ARG A 294 -0.68 2.45 2.17
CA ARG A 294 -1.98 1.88 1.81
C ARG A 294 -3.07 2.16 2.84
N VAL A 295 -2.70 2.19 4.12
CA VAL A 295 -3.61 2.44 5.24
C VAL A 295 -4.41 3.76 5.12
N HIS A 296 -3.93 4.72 4.32
CA HIS A 296 -4.71 5.93 4.02
C HIS A 296 -5.94 5.62 3.18
N PHE A 297 -5.80 4.81 2.13
CA PHE A 297 -6.94 4.40 1.30
C PHE A 297 -7.94 3.58 2.13
N GLU A 298 -7.42 2.74 3.00
CA GLU A 298 -8.20 1.85 3.88
C GLU A 298 -9.00 2.67 4.91
N ALA A 299 -8.36 3.63 5.58
CA ALA A 299 -9.01 4.54 6.52
C ALA A 299 -10.05 5.45 5.84
N MET A 300 -9.72 6.01 4.65
CA MET A 300 -10.67 6.75 3.82
C MET A 300 -11.84 5.86 3.39
N GLY A 301 -11.57 4.61 3.02
CA GLY A 301 -12.57 3.62 2.67
C GLY A 301 -13.56 3.34 3.81
N ALA A 302 -13.07 3.27 5.04
CA ALA A 302 -13.88 3.14 6.24
C ALA A 302 -14.55 4.45 6.70
N GLY A 303 -14.26 5.58 6.04
CA GLY A 303 -14.80 6.88 6.39
C GLY A 303 -14.20 7.51 7.65
N LEU A 304 -13.00 7.09 8.05
CA LEU A 304 -12.32 7.66 9.21
C LEU A 304 -11.62 8.99 8.86
N PRO A 305 -11.70 10.00 9.74
CA PRO A 305 -10.82 11.16 9.64
C PRO A 305 -9.37 10.74 9.86
N ILE A 306 -8.45 11.26 9.05
CA ILE A 306 -7.06 10.85 9.03
C ILE A 306 -6.16 11.94 9.59
N ILE A 307 -5.25 11.55 10.48
CA ILE A 307 -4.05 12.31 10.83
C ILE A 307 -2.86 11.55 10.24
N THR A 308 -2.04 12.23 9.46
CA THR A 308 -0.83 11.64 8.85
C THR A 308 0.35 12.57 8.94
N THR A 309 1.55 12.07 8.64
CA THR A 309 2.79 12.84 8.61
C THR A 309 3.14 13.27 7.19
N ASN A 310 3.76 14.44 7.04
CA ASN A 310 4.32 14.89 5.76
C ASN A 310 5.63 14.14 5.44
N ARG A 311 5.52 12.82 5.23
CA ARG A 311 6.67 11.95 4.92
C ARG A 311 6.47 11.23 3.60
N GLY A 312 7.35 11.51 2.64
CA GLY A 312 7.31 10.93 1.31
C GLY A 312 6.00 11.22 0.57
N GLY A 313 5.31 10.17 0.10
CA GLY A 313 4.05 10.28 -0.64
C GLY A 313 2.80 10.40 0.24
N ASN A 314 2.90 10.36 1.58
CA ASN A 314 1.73 10.32 2.46
C ASN A 314 0.78 11.51 2.28
N ALA A 315 1.33 12.73 2.19
CA ALA A 315 0.54 13.95 2.03
C ALA A 315 -0.01 14.17 0.60
N GLU A 316 0.33 13.32 -0.37
CA GLU A 316 -0.13 13.53 -1.76
C GLU A 316 -1.63 13.29 -1.93
N ILE A 317 -2.21 12.40 -1.13
CA ILE A 317 -3.64 12.03 -1.19
C ILE A 317 -4.44 12.60 -0.01
N ILE A 318 -3.75 13.14 1.00
CA ILE A 318 -4.38 13.82 2.15
C ILE A 318 -4.13 15.32 2.02
N LYS A 319 -5.18 16.05 1.69
CA LYS A 319 -5.13 17.51 1.59
C LYS A 319 -5.47 18.12 2.94
N PRO A 320 -4.58 18.95 3.54
CA PRO A 320 -4.82 19.56 4.83
C PRO A 320 -6.17 20.25 4.94
N ASN A 321 -6.91 19.97 6.01
CA ASN A 321 -8.24 20.51 6.32
C ASN A 321 -9.35 20.22 5.29
N ALA A 322 -9.04 19.54 4.19
CA ALA A 322 -10.03 19.11 3.21
C ALA A 322 -10.52 17.68 3.49
N ASN A 323 -9.60 16.71 3.62
CA ASN A 323 -9.90 15.30 3.88
C ASN A 323 -9.02 14.66 4.95
N GLY A 324 -8.27 15.45 5.73
CA GLY A 324 -7.44 14.99 6.83
C GLY A 324 -6.55 16.08 7.40
N ILE A 325 -5.71 15.71 8.36
CA ILE A 325 -4.69 16.58 8.98
C ILE A 325 -3.31 16.03 8.65
N VAL A 326 -2.40 16.90 8.23
CA VAL A 326 -1.01 16.57 7.93
C VAL A 326 -0.09 17.18 8.99
N ILE A 327 0.72 16.33 9.63
CA ILE A 327 1.70 16.71 10.65
C ILE A 327 3.06 16.97 10.00
N GLU A 328 3.57 18.19 10.13
CA GLU A 328 4.91 18.54 9.65
C GLU A 328 6.00 18.11 10.64
N ASP A 329 5.81 18.39 11.93
CA ASP A 329 6.73 17.98 13.00
C ASP A 329 6.43 16.55 13.44
N TYR A 330 6.72 15.60 12.55
CA TYR A 330 6.32 14.18 12.62
C TYR A 330 6.96 13.40 13.78
N SER A 331 8.08 13.88 14.33
CA SER A 331 8.77 13.25 15.46
C SER A 331 8.34 13.76 16.83
N ASN A 332 7.55 14.86 16.85
CA ASN A 332 7.09 15.50 18.06
C ASN A 332 5.71 14.97 18.50
N PRO A 333 5.60 14.24 19.61
CA PRO A 333 4.30 13.79 20.12
C PRO A 333 3.29 14.94 20.32
N GLY A 334 3.77 16.14 20.70
CA GLY A 334 2.91 17.31 20.93
C GLY A 334 2.15 17.77 19.68
N ALA A 335 2.71 17.56 18.49
CA ALA A 335 2.01 17.85 17.23
C ALA A 335 0.80 16.90 17.04
N PHE A 336 0.96 15.63 17.37
CA PHE A 336 -0.13 14.65 17.35
C PHE A 336 -1.17 14.95 18.43
N VAL A 337 -0.75 15.35 19.64
CA VAL A 337 -1.66 15.73 20.73
C VAL A 337 -2.64 16.80 20.26
N LYS A 338 -2.16 17.88 19.62
CA LYS A 338 -3.00 18.96 19.10
C LYS A 338 -4.03 18.44 18.09
N ALA A 339 -3.60 17.66 17.10
CA ALA A 339 -4.47 17.14 16.05
C ALA A 339 -5.49 16.12 16.58
N ILE A 340 -5.07 15.19 17.44
CA ILE A 340 -5.93 14.19 18.08
C ILE A 340 -6.97 14.87 18.95
N THR A 341 -6.56 15.76 19.85
CA THR A 341 -7.47 16.48 20.75
C THR A 341 -8.48 17.31 19.96
N PHE A 342 -8.04 17.98 18.90
CA PHE A 342 -8.91 18.74 18.01
C PHE A 342 -10.03 17.85 17.44
N LEU A 343 -9.68 16.72 16.83
CA LEU A 343 -10.70 15.83 16.22
C LEU A 343 -11.60 15.18 17.26
N LEU A 344 -11.06 14.73 18.40
CA LEU A 344 -11.86 14.10 19.46
C LEU A 344 -12.81 15.10 20.17
N SER A 345 -12.47 16.39 20.14
CA SER A 345 -13.30 17.46 20.70
C SER A 345 -14.29 18.07 19.70
N ASN A 346 -14.12 17.78 18.40
CA ASN A 346 -14.97 18.33 17.33
C ASN A 346 -15.52 17.22 16.43
N PRO A 347 -16.47 16.40 16.91
CA PRO A 347 -16.97 15.24 16.16
C PRO A 347 -17.64 15.60 14.83
N ALA A 348 -18.24 16.77 14.71
CA ALA A 348 -18.80 17.26 13.43
C ALA A 348 -17.70 17.46 12.37
N GLU A 349 -16.57 18.03 12.76
CA GLU A 349 -15.42 18.22 11.88
C GLU A 349 -14.75 16.88 11.55
N ALA A 350 -14.60 15.99 12.52
CA ALA A 350 -14.10 14.63 12.31
C ALA A 350 -14.96 13.89 11.26
N LEU A 351 -16.29 13.95 11.39
CA LEU A 351 -17.23 13.36 10.43
C LEU A 351 -17.11 14.01 9.04
N ARG A 352 -16.98 15.34 8.98
CA ARG A 352 -16.81 16.09 7.72
C ARG A 352 -15.56 15.62 6.98
N LEU A 353 -14.42 15.53 7.67
CA LEU A 353 -13.16 15.06 7.10
C LEU A 353 -13.24 13.60 6.66
N GLY A 354 -13.86 12.73 7.46
CA GLY A 354 -14.08 11.32 7.12
C GLY A 354 -14.93 11.15 5.85
N LYS A 355 -16.05 11.88 5.75
CA LYS A 355 -16.91 11.88 4.54
C LYS A 355 -16.16 12.40 3.31
N ALA A 356 -15.39 13.47 3.47
CA ALA A 356 -14.57 14.01 2.38
C ALA A 356 -13.49 13.01 1.93
N GLY A 357 -12.82 12.31 2.87
CA GLY A 357 -11.88 11.24 2.57
C GLY A 357 -12.54 10.09 1.80
N ARG A 358 -13.71 9.65 2.24
CA ARG A 358 -14.48 8.61 1.56
C ARG A 358 -14.84 9.02 0.12
N ALA A 359 -15.33 10.23 -0.10
CA ALA A 359 -15.65 10.74 -1.44
C ALA A 359 -14.41 10.77 -2.36
N VAL A 360 -13.25 11.15 -1.82
CA VAL A 360 -11.99 11.16 -2.57
C VAL A 360 -11.58 9.77 -3.03
N VAL A 361 -11.67 8.76 -2.16
CA VAL A 361 -11.28 7.38 -2.51
C VAL A 361 -12.28 6.76 -3.49
N GLU A 362 -13.58 7.01 -3.34
CA GLU A 362 -14.62 6.57 -4.28
C GLU A 362 -14.40 7.11 -5.68
N SER A 363 -14.08 8.39 -5.79
CA SER A 363 -13.94 9.05 -7.09
C SER A 363 -12.61 8.77 -7.81
N ASN A 364 -11.55 8.33 -7.08
CA ASN A 364 -10.20 8.34 -7.66
C ASN A 364 -9.36 7.10 -7.40
N PHE A 365 -9.70 6.28 -6.38
CA PHE A 365 -8.77 5.29 -5.87
C PHE A 365 -9.37 3.88 -5.74
N GLY A 366 -10.45 3.57 -6.45
CA GLY A 366 -10.85 2.19 -6.71
C GLY A 366 -9.80 1.47 -7.59
N PHE A 367 -9.76 0.15 -7.56
CA PHE A 367 -8.85 -0.60 -8.44
C PHE A 367 -9.13 -0.40 -9.93
N GLU A 368 -10.37 -0.11 -10.30
CA GLU A 368 -10.75 0.29 -11.66
C GLU A 368 -10.04 1.57 -12.12
N HIS A 369 -9.87 2.55 -11.24
CA HIS A 369 -9.13 3.77 -11.52
C HIS A 369 -7.62 3.50 -11.69
N ALA A 370 -7.06 2.63 -10.82
CA ALA A 370 -5.67 2.21 -10.94
C ALA A 370 -5.43 1.43 -12.25
N ALA A 371 -6.31 0.50 -12.61
CA ALA A 371 -6.25 -0.25 -13.86
C ALA A 371 -6.29 0.68 -15.08
N LYS A 372 -7.21 1.65 -15.13
CA LYS A 372 -7.30 2.63 -16.21
C LYS A 372 -6.01 3.47 -16.34
N ARG A 373 -5.42 3.89 -15.22
CA ARG A 373 -4.13 4.60 -15.22
C ARG A 373 -3.00 3.73 -15.74
N LEU A 374 -2.95 2.43 -15.40
CA LEU A 374 -1.98 1.48 -15.91
C LEU A 374 -2.14 1.27 -17.42
N GLU A 375 -3.36 1.10 -17.93
CA GLU A 375 -3.62 0.95 -19.36
C GLU A 375 -3.13 2.16 -20.17
N ASN A 376 -3.26 3.36 -19.63
CA ASN A 376 -2.72 4.57 -20.26
C ASN A 376 -1.18 4.53 -20.40
N LEU A 377 -0.47 3.79 -19.52
CA LEU A 377 0.98 3.59 -19.64
C LEU A 377 1.32 2.56 -20.72
N TYR A 378 0.40 1.65 -21.02
CA TYR A 378 0.62 0.58 -22.01
C TYR A 378 0.36 1.04 -23.43
N ALA A 379 -0.35 2.15 -23.60
CA ALA A 379 -0.59 2.72 -24.93
C ALA A 379 0.72 3.14 -25.60
N PRO A 380 0.85 2.98 -26.93
CA PRO A 380 1.94 3.61 -27.69
C PRO A 380 1.95 5.12 -27.46
N ASP A 381 3.14 5.73 -27.49
CA ASP A 381 3.18 7.19 -27.56
C ASP A 381 2.42 7.63 -28.82
N LYS A 382 1.53 8.62 -28.67
CA LYS A 382 0.87 9.20 -29.83
C LYS A 382 1.95 9.70 -30.78
N SER A 383 1.92 9.25 -32.02
CA SER A 383 2.77 9.81 -33.08
C SER A 383 2.61 11.33 -33.06
N LYS A 384 3.72 12.03 -32.86
CA LYS A 384 3.74 13.49 -32.97
C LYS A 384 3.52 13.88 -34.42
#